data_69dbb682471e60dcbefbdccac1da0bec
#
_entry.id   69dbb682471e60dcbefbdccac1da0bec
#
_cell.length_a   1.000
_cell.length_b   1.000
_cell.length_c   1.000
_cell.angle_alpha   90.00
_cell.angle_beta   90.00
_cell.angle_gamma   90.00
#
_symmetry.space_group_name_H-M   'P 1'
#
loop_
_entity.id
_entity.type
_entity.pdbx_description
1 polymer ?
#
loop_
_entity_poly.entity_id
_entity_poly.type
_entity_poly.pdbx_seq_one_letter_code
_entity_poly.pdbx_strand_id
1 'polypeptide(L)'
;MSNCFNPANILLPKDGIDMEKWSVIACDQYTSQADYWETVEEFVGDAPSTLNVVFPEIYLGNKKNDKNCACENGSCADDHTTMYASMSDSERIACINSTMEKYLSDGIIQQVVTDGYVLVERTTESGVRIGIVGLVDLEDYDFDPKNPTLIRATEGTVISRIPPRVKIREHAAIELPHVMLLVDDPVDKADAIYDKGKLTGIYNIGNVEHGIIEYVYSLKDSFRKLYDTDLMQGGGHIRGYAIEGEAAKQVTAAFAKKQEQSGGFLFAVGDGNHSLATAKTCWENIRKSQKFTDEQLKTHPARYALVEICNLHSEALEFKPIHRLLTNVDVKDMLSFFEAEITKQGLESTEGDEIVFEYAESGSDNSAKPANSNEVVSENNAVTCTAPIKSSGINITNRGDRLPVEILQGILDKYLETHDNVSIDYIHGDEALYGLVKETNGCGIFLQSIDKSTLFPAINAGGVLPRKTFSIGEANEKRYYMECHNIQIE
;
A
#
# COMPACT_ATOMS: atom_id res chain seq x y z
N MET A 1 -11.84 -17.39 21.80
CA MET A 1 -11.69 -16.12 21.07
C MET A 1 -11.97 -16.40 19.60
N SER A 2 -12.57 -15.49 18.86
CA SER A 2 -12.66 -15.63 17.39
C SER A 2 -11.27 -15.53 16.79
N ASN A 3 -11.03 -16.23 15.69
CA ASN A 3 -9.77 -16.09 14.98
C ASN A 3 -9.74 -14.74 14.23
N CYS A 4 -8.64 -14.01 14.33
CA CYS A 4 -8.44 -12.78 13.56
C CYS A 4 -8.27 -13.06 12.08
N PHE A 5 -7.62 -14.17 11.70
CA PHE A 5 -7.40 -14.59 10.31
C PHE A 5 -8.14 -15.90 10.01
N ASN A 6 -8.95 -15.92 8.97
CA ASN A 6 -9.93 -16.93 8.67
C ASN A 6 -9.85 -17.39 7.21
N PRO A 7 -10.27 -18.65 6.89
CA PRO A 7 -10.42 -19.07 5.52
C PRO A 7 -11.53 -18.30 4.80
N ALA A 8 -11.49 -18.30 3.47
CA ALA A 8 -12.36 -17.56 2.58
C ALA A 8 -13.01 -18.43 1.51
N ASN A 9 -14.18 -17.99 1.03
CA ASN A 9 -14.69 -18.37 -0.27
C ASN A 9 -14.09 -17.38 -1.28
N ILE A 10 -13.11 -17.87 -2.06
CA ILE A 10 -12.34 -17.02 -2.97
C ILE A 10 -12.84 -17.16 -4.39
N LEU A 11 -13.06 -16.03 -5.02
CA LEU A 11 -13.51 -15.94 -6.40
C LEU A 11 -12.33 -15.56 -7.30
N LEU A 12 -12.28 -16.14 -8.48
CA LEU A 12 -11.33 -15.81 -9.55
C LEU A 12 -12.05 -15.78 -10.90
N PRO A 13 -11.46 -15.20 -11.95
CA PRO A 13 -11.98 -15.33 -13.30
C PRO A 13 -11.98 -16.81 -13.73
N LYS A 14 -13.00 -17.19 -14.52
CA LYS A 14 -13.12 -18.53 -15.07
C LYS A 14 -11.94 -18.87 -15.97
N ASP A 15 -11.72 -20.17 -16.17
CA ASP A 15 -10.74 -20.67 -17.12
C ASP A 15 -10.92 -20.07 -18.52
N GLY A 16 -9.80 -19.70 -19.15
CA GLY A 16 -9.75 -19.10 -20.48
C GLY A 16 -9.82 -17.56 -20.50
N ILE A 17 -9.99 -16.91 -19.35
CA ILE A 17 -9.75 -15.46 -19.24
C ILE A 17 -8.24 -15.22 -19.23
N ASP A 18 -7.80 -14.23 -19.99
CA ASP A 18 -6.42 -13.77 -20.02
C ASP A 18 -6.06 -13.13 -18.68
N MET A 19 -5.24 -13.83 -17.89
CA MET A 19 -4.90 -13.42 -16.51
C MET A 19 -3.96 -12.22 -16.48
N GLU A 20 -3.15 -12.00 -17.51
CA GLU A 20 -2.31 -10.81 -17.62
C GLU A 20 -3.16 -9.55 -17.85
N LYS A 21 -4.23 -9.67 -18.67
CA LYS A 21 -5.20 -8.58 -18.86
C LYS A 21 -6.20 -8.45 -17.72
N TRP A 22 -6.46 -9.56 -17.00
CA TRP A 22 -7.32 -9.54 -15.83
C TRP A 22 -6.76 -8.66 -14.72
N SER A 23 -5.48 -8.83 -14.40
CA SER A 23 -4.88 -8.30 -13.19
C SER A 23 -4.23 -6.93 -13.41
N VAL A 24 -4.83 -5.86 -12.88
CA VAL A 24 -4.19 -4.54 -12.85
C VAL A 24 -3.61 -4.24 -11.46
N ILE A 25 -2.67 -3.32 -11.40
CA ILE A 25 -2.02 -2.89 -10.16
C ILE A 25 -3.00 -2.16 -9.23
N ALA A 26 -2.69 -2.10 -7.94
CA ALA A 26 -3.43 -1.36 -6.93
C ALA A 26 -3.80 0.06 -7.40
N CYS A 27 -5.06 0.43 -7.26
CA CYS A 27 -5.65 1.65 -7.82
C CYS A 27 -5.10 2.96 -7.27
N ASP A 28 -4.35 2.91 -6.17
CA ASP A 28 -3.69 4.04 -5.51
C ASP A 28 -2.22 4.24 -5.97
N GLN A 29 -1.80 3.48 -6.98
CA GLN A 29 -0.50 3.64 -7.61
C GLN A 29 -0.60 4.51 -8.87
N TYR A 30 0.53 5.10 -9.27
CA TYR A 30 0.64 5.93 -10.48
C TYR A 30 -0.41 7.06 -10.57
N THR A 31 -0.73 7.67 -9.41
CA THR A 31 -1.80 8.68 -9.26
C THR A 31 -1.54 10.01 -9.96
N SER A 32 -0.32 10.24 -10.46
CA SER A 32 0.09 11.42 -11.24
C SER A 32 0.61 11.08 -12.64
N GLN A 33 0.50 9.81 -13.06
CA GLN A 33 1.07 9.30 -14.31
C GLN A 33 -0.07 8.78 -15.22
N ALA A 34 -0.67 9.70 -15.98
CA ALA A 34 -1.79 9.38 -16.87
C ALA A 34 -1.38 8.34 -17.94
N ASP A 35 -0.19 8.49 -18.51
CA ASP A 35 0.37 7.62 -19.55
C ASP A 35 0.41 6.15 -19.13
N TYR A 36 0.64 5.88 -17.82
CA TYR A 36 0.60 4.52 -17.28
C TYR A 36 -0.80 3.90 -17.44
N TRP A 37 -1.83 4.60 -16.97
CA TRP A 37 -3.20 4.08 -17.00
C TRP A 37 -3.76 4.04 -18.41
N GLU A 38 -3.39 4.98 -19.30
CA GLU A 38 -3.73 4.94 -20.73
C GLU A 38 -3.13 3.68 -21.39
N THR A 39 -1.86 3.36 -21.10
CA THR A 39 -1.23 2.11 -21.60
C THR A 39 -1.93 0.86 -21.06
N VAL A 40 -2.38 0.87 -19.80
CA VAL A 40 -3.15 -0.23 -19.21
C VAL A 40 -4.50 -0.38 -19.92
N GLU A 41 -5.23 0.71 -20.17
CA GLU A 41 -6.50 0.72 -20.89
C GLU A 41 -6.34 0.15 -22.32
N GLU A 42 -5.33 0.60 -23.06
CA GLU A 42 -5.01 0.08 -24.39
C GLU A 42 -4.68 -1.43 -24.38
N PHE A 43 -3.88 -1.88 -23.41
CA PHE A 43 -3.51 -3.29 -23.29
C PHE A 43 -4.71 -4.18 -22.95
N VAL A 44 -5.55 -3.76 -22.03
CA VAL A 44 -6.76 -4.49 -21.61
C VAL A 44 -7.77 -4.56 -22.75
N GLY A 45 -8.04 -3.45 -23.43
CA GLY A 45 -9.09 -3.36 -24.46
C GLY A 45 -10.44 -3.84 -23.95
N ASP A 46 -11.11 -4.69 -24.72
CA ASP A 46 -12.44 -5.25 -24.40
C ASP A 46 -12.39 -6.49 -23.50
N ALA A 47 -11.21 -6.90 -23.05
CA ALA A 47 -11.08 -8.10 -22.23
C ALA A 47 -11.69 -7.91 -20.83
N PRO A 48 -12.27 -8.96 -20.22
CA PRO A 48 -12.59 -8.94 -18.80
C PRO A 48 -11.36 -8.61 -17.95
N SER A 49 -11.47 -7.58 -17.11
CA SER A 49 -10.34 -7.09 -16.32
C SER A 49 -10.82 -6.49 -15.01
N THR A 50 -9.94 -6.51 -14.02
CA THR A 50 -10.16 -5.78 -12.77
C THR A 50 -10.14 -4.26 -12.97
N LEU A 51 -9.57 -3.75 -14.06
CA LEU A 51 -9.68 -2.35 -14.46
C LEU A 51 -11.12 -1.85 -14.50
N ASN A 52 -12.05 -2.72 -14.94
CA ASN A 52 -13.47 -2.39 -15.09
C ASN A 52 -14.26 -2.42 -13.77
N VAL A 53 -13.65 -2.92 -12.69
CA VAL A 53 -14.28 -3.07 -11.37
C VAL A 53 -13.51 -2.43 -10.23
N VAL A 54 -12.43 -1.69 -10.54
CA VAL A 54 -11.70 -0.84 -9.60
C VAL A 54 -11.75 0.62 -10.05
N PHE A 55 -11.40 1.54 -9.15
CA PHE A 55 -11.38 2.98 -9.44
C PHE A 55 -9.96 3.51 -9.28
N PRO A 56 -9.12 3.60 -10.33
CA PRO A 56 -7.81 4.23 -10.25
C PRO A 56 -7.91 5.66 -9.73
N GLU A 57 -7.12 5.99 -8.70
CA GLU A 57 -7.23 7.27 -7.98
C GLU A 57 -6.87 8.49 -8.79
N ILE A 58 -6.11 8.32 -9.88
CA ILE A 58 -5.82 9.40 -10.82
C ILE A 58 -7.09 10.05 -11.40
N TYR A 59 -8.20 9.30 -11.45
CA TYR A 59 -9.48 9.78 -11.98
C TYR A 59 -10.40 10.38 -10.92
N LEU A 60 -10.06 10.30 -9.62
CA LEU A 60 -10.88 10.83 -8.53
C LEU A 60 -10.95 12.37 -8.58
N GLY A 61 -12.17 12.92 -8.54
CA GLY A 61 -12.42 14.35 -8.51
C GLY A 61 -12.30 15.07 -9.86
N ASN A 62 -12.25 14.34 -10.97
CA ASN A 62 -12.28 14.91 -12.31
C ASN A 62 -13.64 15.56 -12.58
N LYS A 63 -13.72 16.89 -12.37
CA LYS A 63 -14.90 17.73 -12.63
C LYS A 63 -15.09 18.07 -14.11
N LYS A 64 -14.71 17.24 -15.04
CA LYS A 64 -14.99 17.49 -16.45
C LYS A 64 -16.38 17.00 -16.78
N ASN A 65 -17.30 17.99 -16.92
CA ASN A 65 -18.62 17.92 -17.52
C ASN A 65 -19.78 17.28 -16.73
N ASP A 66 -20.42 18.11 -15.87
CA ASP A 66 -21.82 17.93 -15.44
C ASP A 66 -22.85 18.19 -16.57
N LYS A 67 -22.44 18.19 -17.84
CA LYS A 67 -23.35 18.48 -18.96
C LYS A 67 -23.12 17.50 -20.11
N ASN A 68 -24.13 16.63 -20.29
CA ASN A 68 -24.38 15.80 -21.47
C ASN A 68 -23.51 14.55 -21.66
N CYS A 69 -23.82 13.49 -20.95
CA CYS A 69 -23.79 12.17 -21.54
C CYS A 69 -25.10 11.44 -21.12
N ALA A 70 -26.06 11.43 -21.98
CA ALA A 70 -27.21 10.56 -21.88
C ALA A 70 -26.79 9.20 -22.42
N CYS A 71 -26.40 8.30 -21.57
CA CYS A 71 -26.30 6.88 -21.90
C CYS A 71 -27.71 6.28 -21.88
N GLU A 72 -28.49 6.54 -22.93
CA GLU A 72 -29.67 5.71 -23.28
C GLU A 72 -29.16 4.48 -24.02
N ASN A 73 -29.37 3.30 -23.42
CA ASN A 73 -29.12 1.97 -23.96
C ASN A 73 -27.66 1.46 -24.00
N GLY A 74 -27.11 1.03 -22.89
CA GLY A 74 -26.28 -0.19 -22.76
C GLY A 74 -25.14 -0.48 -23.75
N SER A 75 -24.71 0.45 -24.59
CA SER A 75 -23.57 0.27 -25.49
C SER A 75 -22.68 1.51 -25.48
N CYS A 76 -21.70 1.53 -24.59
CA CYS A 76 -20.54 2.40 -24.73
C CYS A 76 -19.56 1.70 -25.67
N ALA A 77 -19.71 1.85 -26.95
CA ALA A 77 -18.74 1.42 -27.94
C ALA A 77 -18.43 2.60 -28.84
N ASP A 78 -17.16 2.90 -28.94
CA ASP A 78 -16.43 3.66 -29.96
C ASP A 78 -15.76 4.95 -29.46
N ASP A 79 -14.83 4.84 -28.52
CA ASP A 79 -13.56 5.60 -28.44
C ASP A 79 -12.86 5.26 -27.10
N HIS A 80 -12.00 4.24 -27.11
CA HIS A 80 -11.53 3.56 -25.88
C HIS A 80 -10.56 4.38 -25.02
N THR A 81 -9.88 5.34 -25.56
CA THR A 81 -8.83 6.11 -24.86
C THR A 81 -9.35 7.28 -24.01
N THR A 82 -10.62 7.63 -24.09
CA THR A 82 -11.19 8.80 -23.40
C THR A 82 -12.34 8.47 -22.45
N MET A 83 -12.82 7.22 -22.45
CA MET A 83 -14.06 6.83 -21.76
C MET A 83 -13.99 7.06 -20.25
N TYR A 84 -12.89 6.63 -19.61
CA TYR A 84 -12.74 6.78 -18.16
C TYR A 84 -12.40 8.21 -17.72
N ALA A 85 -11.65 8.95 -18.52
CA ALA A 85 -11.28 10.33 -18.23
C ALA A 85 -12.47 11.32 -18.36
N SER A 86 -13.54 10.93 -19.06
CA SER A 86 -14.71 11.78 -19.31
C SER A 86 -15.87 11.58 -18.33
N MET A 87 -15.86 10.48 -17.55
CA MET A 87 -16.91 10.15 -16.58
C MET A 87 -16.81 10.96 -15.30
N SER A 88 -17.94 11.35 -14.72
CA SER A 88 -18.01 11.81 -13.34
C SER A 88 -17.76 10.63 -12.38
N ASP A 89 -17.34 10.91 -11.14
CA ASP A 89 -17.13 9.88 -10.11
C ASP A 89 -18.38 9.02 -9.91
N SER A 90 -19.57 9.62 -9.94
CA SER A 90 -20.84 8.91 -9.74
C SER A 90 -21.16 7.94 -10.89
N GLU A 91 -20.93 8.37 -12.13
CA GLU A 91 -21.13 7.52 -13.32
C GLU A 91 -20.16 6.35 -13.31
N ARG A 92 -18.89 6.62 -12.99
CA ARG A 92 -17.88 5.58 -12.93
C ARG A 92 -18.19 4.55 -11.82
N ILE A 93 -18.59 4.98 -10.64
CA ILE A 93 -19.02 4.09 -9.55
C ILE A 93 -20.19 3.22 -9.98
N ALA A 94 -21.19 3.80 -10.67
CA ALA A 94 -22.33 3.03 -11.17
C ALA A 94 -21.90 1.98 -12.22
N CYS A 95 -20.99 2.33 -13.14
CA CYS A 95 -20.42 1.39 -14.10
C CYS A 95 -19.65 0.26 -13.41
N ILE A 96 -18.80 0.57 -12.41
CA ILE A 96 -18.06 -0.42 -11.64
C ILE A 96 -19.02 -1.42 -10.99
N ASN A 97 -20.03 -0.94 -10.27
CA ASN A 97 -20.99 -1.81 -9.58
C ASN A 97 -21.78 -2.69 -10.56
N SER A 98 -22.26 -2.11 -11.67
CA SER A 98 -22.97 -2.86 -12.72
C SER A 98 -22.06 -3.91 -13.37
N THR A 99 -20.77 -3.60 -13.57
CA THR A 99 -19.82 -4.55 -14.14
C THR A 99 -19.51 -5.69 -13.16
N MET A 100 -19.40 -5.42 -11.85
CA MET A 100 -19.26 -6.47 -10.84
C MET A 100 -20.42 -7.46 -10.87
N GLU A 101 -21.68 -6.93 -10.89
CA GLU A 101 -22.88 -7.77 -10.99
C GLU A 101 -22.90 -8.58 -12.29
N LYS A 102 -22.53 -7.95 -13.40
CA LYS A 102 -22.43 -8.62 -14.70
C LYS A 102 -21.37 -9.73 -14.70
N TYR A 103 -20.21 -9.49 -14.16
CA TYR A 103 -19.15 -10.49 -14.09
C TYR A 103 -19.55 -11.71 -13.26
N LEU A 104 -20.32 -11.51 -12.21
CA LEU A 104 -20.91 -12.60 -11.42
C LEU A 104 -22.00 -13.34 -12.19
N SER A 105 -22.99 -12.62 -12.76
CA SER A 105 -24.14 -13.23 -13.47
C SER A 105 -23.73 -13.97 -14.75
N ASP A 106 -22.75 -13.44 -15.49
CA ASP A 106 -22.24 -14.06 -16.72
C ASP A 106 -21.23 -15.19 -16.43
N GLY A 107 -20.92 -15.43 -15.14
CA GLY A 107 -19.96 -16.44 -14.73
C GLY A 107 -18.53 -16.14 -15.18
N ILE A 108 -18.21 -14.87 -15.41
CA ILE A 108 -16.83 -14.39 -15.65
C ILE A 108 -16.01 -14.63 -14.39
N ILE A 109 -16.57 -14.32 -13.22
CA ILE A 109 -16.00 -14.57 -11.90
C ILE A 109 -16.72 -15.76 -11.28
N GLN A 110 -15.96 -16.73 -10.76
CA GLN A 110 -16.46 -17.96 -10.16
C GLN A 110 -15.77 -18.26 -8.84
N GLN A 111 -16.47 -18.91 -7.92
CA GLN A 111 -15.86 -19.40 -6.70
C GLN A 111 -14.94 -20.60 -7.03
N VAL A 112 -13.67 -20.48 -6.68
CA VAL A 112 -12.64 -21.48 -6.97
C VAL A 112 -12.05 -22.11 -5.70
N VAL A 113 -12.17 -21.44 -4.55
CA VAL A 113 -11.78 -21.97 -3.23
C VAL A 113 -12.98 -21.86 -2.31
N THR A 114 -13.23 -22.92 -1.54
CA THR A 114 -14.29 -22.98 -0.54
C THR A 114 -13.66 -23.21 0.83
N ASP A 115 -13.93 -22.30 1.78
CA ASP A 115 -13.43 -22.39 3.16
C ASP A 115 -11.92 -22.67 3.22
N GLY A 116 -11.15 -21.85 2.48
CA GLY A 116 -9.72 -22.06 2.31
C GLY A 116 -8.94 -20.77 2.15
N TYR A 117 -7.69 -20.90 1.72
CA TYR A 117 -6.76 -19.79 1.51
C TYR A 117 -6.13 -19.89 0.13
N VAL A 118 -5.46 -18.83 -0.32
CA VAL A 118 -4.56 -18.89 -1.47
C VAL A 118 -3.14 -18.62 -1.02
N LEU A 119 -2.23 -19.56 -1.29
CA LEU A 119 -0.80 -19.30 -1.22
C LEU A 119 -0.38 -18.54 -2.48
N VAL A 120 0.21 -17.37 -2.31
CA VAL A 120 0.70 -16.53 -3.39
C VAL A 120 2.22 -16.57 -3.43
N GLU A 121 2.75 -16.82 -4.63
CA GLU A 121 4.17 -16.67 -4.96
C GLU A 121 4.29 -15.54 -5.99
N ARG A 122 4.88 -14.42 -5.61
CA ARG A 122 5.10 -13.26 -6.48
C ARG A 122 6.59 -13.06 -6.73
N THR A 123 7.02 -13.15 -7.98
CA THR A 123 8.39 -12.83 -8.40
C THR A 123 8.46 -11.40 -8.90
N THR A 124 9.30 -10.59 -8.28
CA THR A 124 9.59 -9.20 -8.62
C THR A 124 11.10 -9.01 -8.77
N GLU A 125 11.55 -7.80 -9.07
CA GLU A 125 12.99 -7.45 -9.09
C GLU A 125 13.63 -7.62 -7.71
N SER A 126 12.89 -7.33 -6.62
CA SER A 126 13.34 -7.50 -5.23
C SER A 126 13.43 -8.96 -4.78
N GLY A 127 12.92 -9.92 -5.57
CA GLY A 127 12.97 -11.35 -5.28
C GLY A 127 11.60 -12.06 -5.31
N VAL A 128 11.50 -13.18 -4.59
CA VAL A 128 10.26 -13.97 -4.51
C VAL A 128 9.56 -13.66 -3.19
N ARG A 129 8.45 -12.93 -3.26
CA ARG A 129 7.56 -12.66 -2.14
C ARG A 129 6.52 -13.78 -2.02
N ILE A 130 6.32 -14.25 -0.79
CA ILE A 130 5.35 -15.28 -0.48
C ILE A 130 4.32 -14.69 0.48
N GLY A 131 3.04 -14.95 0.21
CA GLY A 131 1.94 -14.52 1.06
C GLY A 131 0.83 -15.55 1.13
N ILE A 132 -0.06 -15.41 2.09
CA ILE A 132 -1.29 -16.18 2.22
C ILE A 132 -2.48 -15.25 2.18
N VAL A 133 -3.38 -15.46 1.22
CA VAL A 133 -4.61 -14.68 1.07
C VAL A 133 -5.73 -15.36 1.85
N GLY A 134 -6.41 -14.60 2.69
CA GLY A 134 -7.54 -15.02 3.50
C GLY A 134 -8.28 -13.82 4.09
N LEU A 135 -9.24 -14.08 4.96
CA LEU A 135 -10.11 -13.07 5.57
C LEU A 135 -9.60 -12.64 6.95
N VAL A 136 -9.55 -11.33 7.19
CA VAL A 136 -9.40 -10.78 8.55
C VAL A 136 -10.74 -10.25 9.06
N ASP A 137 -10.99 -10.42 10.37
CA ASP A 137 -12.16 -9.87 11.03
C ASP A 137 -11.94 -8.38 11.29
N LEU A 138 -12.78 -7.52 10.71
CA LEU A 138 -12.71 -6.08 10.90
C LEU A 138 -13.05 -5.64 12.33
N GLU A 139 -13.63 -6.50 13.18
CA GLU A 139 -13.77 -6.23 14.62
C GLU A 139 -12.41 -6.25 15.34
N ASP A 140 -11.40 -6.93 14.79
CA ASP A 140 -10.02 -6.98 15.28
C ASP A 140 -9.12 -5.87 14.70
N TYR A 141 -9.70 -4.92 13.97
CA TYR A 141 -8.99 -3.77 13.38
C TYR A 141 -9.60 -2.44 13.80
N ASP A 142 -8.75 -1.48 14.14
CA ASP A 142 -9.11 -0.08 14.25
C ASP A 142 -7.99 0.78 13.67
N PHE A 143 -8.35 1.83 12.93
CA PHE A 143 -7.37 2.79 12.40
C PHE A 143 -7.13 3.99 13.33
N ASP A 144 -7.88 4.11 14.46
CA ASP A 144 -7.55 5.04 15.53
C ASP A 144 -6.41 4.45 16.38
N PRO A 145 -5.22 5.06 16.39
CA PRO A 145 -4.08 4.54 17.16
C PRO A 145 -4.31 4.48 18.68
N LYS A 146 -5.37 5.13 19.18
CA LYS A 146 -5.74 5.07 20.58
C LYS A 146 -6.43 3.76 20.98
N ASN A 147 -6.90 3.00 20.00
CA ASN A 147 -7.59 1.74 20.19
C ASN A 147 -6.68 0.57 19.80
N PRO A 148 -5.86 0.04 20.71
CA PRO A 148 -4.97 -1.07 20.37
C PRO A 148 -5.80 -2.33 20.06
N THR A 149 -5.60 -2.86 18.86
CA THR A 149 -6.27 -4.05 18.32
C THR A 149 -5.26 -5.05 17.80
N LEU A 150 -5.71 -6.26 17.43
CA LEU A 150 -4.84 -7.29 16.85
C LEU A 150 -4.23 -6.87 15.50
N ILE A 151 -4.96 -6.08 14.71
CA ILE A 151 -4.47 -5.50 13.45
C ILE A 151 -4.31 -4.00 13.66
N ARG A 152 -3.12 -3.47 13.38
CA ARG A 152 -2.82 -2.05 13.57
C ARG A 152 -2.33 -1.40 12.28
N ALA A 153 -2.81 -0.18 12.03
CA ALA A 153 -2.28 0.68 10.99
C ALA A 153 -0.80 1.01 11.29
N THR A 154 0.03 1.03 10.25
CA THR A 154 1.41 1.49 10.37
C THR A 154 1.54 2.99 10.24
N GLU A 155 0.62 3.63 9.51
CA GLU A 155 0.60 5.06 9.25
C GLU A 155 -0.73 5.68 9.71
N GLY A 156 -0.70 6.97 10.05
CA GLY A 156 -1.90 7.74 10.36
C GLY A 156 -2.87 7.80 9.18
N THR A 157 -4.09 7.35 9.39
CA THR A 157 -5.13 7.36 8.36
C THR A 157 -5.62 8.78 8.07
N VAL A 158 -5.61 9.20 6.81
CA VAL A 158 -6.15 10.49 6.37
C VAL A 158 -7.68 10.41 6.27
N ILE A 159 -8.37 10.88 7.29
CA ILE A 159 -9.84 10.78 7.40
C ILE A 159 -10.56 11.33 6.17
N SER A 160 -10.07 12.44 5.59
CA SER A 160 -10.69 13.04 4.39
C SER A 160 -10.62 12.16 3.13
N ARG A 161 -9.74 11.16 3.11
CA ARG A 161 -9.62 10.19 2.00
C ARG A 161 -10.61 9.02 2.10
N ILE A 162 -11.24 8.81 3.24
CA ILE A 162 -12.18 7.68 3.46
C ILE A 162 -13.50 7.89 2.71
N PRO A 163 -14.23 9.05 2.81
CA PRO A 163 -15.56 9.18 2.24
C PRO A 163 -15.69 8.90 0.73
N PRO A 164 -14.75 9.34 -0.14
CA PRO A 164 -14.82 8.96 -1.56
C PRO A 164 -14.72 7.46 -1.80
N ARG A 165 -13.85 6.77 -1.06
CA ARG A 165 -13.65 5.32 -1.15
C ARG A 165 -14.84 4.52 -0.60
N VAL A 166 -15.48 5.03 0.45
CA VAL A 166 -16.73 4.44 0.98
C VAL A 166 -17.80 4.43 -0.09
N LYS A 167 -17.97 5.51 -0.85
CA LYS A 167 -18.96 5.57 -1.97
C LYS A 167 -18.71 4.51 -3.04
N ILE A 168 -17.45 4.17 -3.30
CA ILE A 168 -17.09 3.12 -4.26
C ILE A 168 -17.48 1.74 -3.72
N ARG A 169 -17.21 1.50 -2.41
CA ARG A 169 -17.36 0.18 -1.78
C ARG A 169 -18.76 -0.12 -1.26
N GLU A 170 -19.52 0.88 -0.80
CA GLU A 170 -20.78 0.67 -0.05
C GLU A 170 -21.87 -0.10 -0.81
N HIS A 171 -21.81 -0.12 -2.15
CA HIS A 171 -22.73 -0.85 -3.01
C HIS A 171 -22.05 -1.92 -3.86
N ALA A 172 -20.76 -2.14 -3.68
CA ALA A 172 -20.01 -3.13 -4.43
C ALA A 172 -20.49 -4.56 -4.07
N ALA A 173 -20.68 -5.41 -5.08
CA ALA A 173 -21.02 -6.81 -4.87
C ALA A 173 -19.83 -7.63 -4.33
N ILE A 174 -18.65 -7.29 -4.82
CA ILE A 174 -17.39 -7.96 -4.47
C ILE A 174 -16.35 -6.93 -4.04
N GLU A 175 -15.36 -7.37 -3.29
CA GLU A 175 -14.13 -6.63 -3.09
C GLU A 175 -12.96 -7.30 -3.80
N LEU A 176 -12.04 -6.45 -4.24
CA LEU A 176 -10.75 -6.87 -4.78
C LEU A 176 -9.67 -6.18 -3.93
N PRO A 177 -9.03 -6.90 -3.02
CA PRO A 177 -8.12 -6.27 -2.08
C PRO A 177 -6.72 -6.09 -2.68
N HIS A 178 -6.08 -5.00 -2.29
CA HIS A 178 -4.64 -4.82 -2.42
C HIS A 178 -3.96 -4.66 -1.06
N VAL A 179 -4.67 -4.96 0.02
CA VAL A 179 -4.17 -4.85 1.40
C VAL A 179 -3.16 -5.96 1.67
N MET A 180 -1.99 -5.54 2.12
CA MET A 180 -0.93 -6.42 2.61
C MET A 180 -0.76 -6.22 4.11
N LEU A 181 -0.88 -7.29 4.87
CA LEU A 181 -0.57 -7.31 6.30
C LEU A 181 0.76 -8.01 6.55
N LEU A 182 1.49 -7.53 7.52
CA LEU A 182 2.76 -8.11 7.95
C LEU A 182 2.56 -8.85 9.26
N VAL A 183 3.11 -10.06 9.35
CA VAL A 183 3.25 -10.81 10.59
C VAL A 183 4.71 -10.84 11.01
N ASP A 184 4.98 -10.58 12.28
CA ASP A 184 6.33 -10.75 12.86
C ASP A 184 6.54 -12.23 13.23
N ASP A 185 7.07 -12.97 12.27
CA ASP A 185 7.23 -14.44 12.36
C ASP A 185 8.64 -14.86 11.90
N PRO A 186 9.69 -14.51 12.69
CA PRO A 186 11.06 -14.80 12.32
C PRO A 186 11.30 -16.31 12.22
N VAL A 187 11.93 -16.72 11.12
CA VAL A 187 12.39 -18.11 10.94
C VAL A 187 13.75 -18.24 11.61
N ASP A 188 13.87 -19.09 12.63
CA ASP A 188 15.17 -19.45 13.16
C ASP A 188 15.93 -20.26 12.09
N LYS A 189 17.12 -19.79 11.70
CA LYS A 189 17.98 -20.48 10.71
C LYS A 189 18.34 -21.90 11.16
N ALA A 190 18.29 -22.18 12.46
CA ALA A 190 18.52 -23.49 13.03
C ALA A 190 17.38 -24.49 12.76
N ASP A 191 16.14 -23.98 12.57
CA ASP A 191 14.95 -24.81 12.32
C ASP A 191 14.59 -24.91 10.84
N ALA A 192 15.26 -24.13 9.99
CA ALA A 192 15.05 -24.14 8.55
C ALA A 192 15.86 -25.24 7.86
N ILE A 193 15.16 -26.12 7.15
CA ILE A 193 15.79 -27.14 6.30
C ILE A 193 16.05 -26.54 4.93
N TYR A 194 17.33 -26.41 4.57
CA TYR A 194 17.76 -25.96 3.26
C TYR A 194 18.28 -27.12 2.42
N ASP A 195 17.76 -27.32 1.23
CA ASP A 195 18.39 -28.12 0.19
C ASP A 195 18.87 -27.20 -0.93
N LYS A 196 20.18 -27.26 -1.23
CA LYS A 196 20.85 -26.46 -2.28
C LYS A 196 20.59 -24.94 -2.17
N GLY A 197 20.50 -24.43 -0.94
CA GLY A 197 20.28 -22.99 -0.68
C GLY A 197 18.82 -22.53 -0.82
N LYS A 198 17.89 -23.45 -1.04
CA LYS A 198 16.45 -23.16 -0.98
C LYS A 198 15.87 -23.71 0.31
N LEU A 199 14.97 -22.95 0.93
CA LEU A 199 14.20 -23.41 2.07
C LEU A 199 13.28 -24.54 1.59
N THR A 200 13.51 -25.75 2.07
CA THR A 200 12.77 -26.97 1.65
C THR A 200 11.83 -27.52 2.71
N GLY A 201 11.90 -27.01 3.92
CA GLY A 201 11.00 -27.42 4.99
C GLY A 201 11.29 -26.69 6.30
N ILE A 202 10.26 -26.60 7.11
CA ILE A 202 10.33 -26.23 8.52
C ILE A 202 9.56 -27.33 9.26
N TYR A 203 10.02 -27.68 10.45
CA TYR A 203 9.45 -28.79 11.22
C TYR A 203 7.95 -28.61 11.51
N ASN A 204 7.17 -29.57 11.05
CA ASN A 204 5.81 -29.99 11.49
C ASN A 204 4.84 -28.88 11.97
N ILE A 205 3.80 -28.54 11.19
CA ILE A 205 2.77 -27.53 11.52
C ILE A 205 2.18 -27.68 12.92
N GLY A 206 2.09 -28.89 13.45
CA GLY A 206 1.61 -29.12 14.82
C GLY A 206 2.52 -28.53 15.92
N ASN A 207 3.76 -28.15 15.58
CA ASN A 207 4.78 -27.62 16.49
C ASN A 207 5.52 -26.38 15.95
N VAL A 208 5.13 -25.83 14.77
CA VAL A 208 5.79 -24.63 14.24
C VAL A 208 5.38 -23.44 15.10
N GLU A 209 6.33 -22.92 15.83
CA GLU A 209 6.17 -21.65 16.57
C GLU A 209 6.52 -20.45 15.71
N HIS A 210 7.25 -20.66 14.61
CA HIS A 210 7.80 -19.61 13.73
C HIS A 210 7.83 -20.06 12.27
N GLY A 211 7.67 -19.13 11.33
CA GLY A 211 7.78 -19.40 9.90
C GLY A 211 6.57 -20.09 9.29
N ILE A 212 5.36 -19.73 9.69
CA ILE A 212 4.11 -20.33 9.20
C ILE A 212 4.01 -20.26 7.67
N ILE A 213 4.30 -19.08 7.09
CA ILE A 213 4.16 -18.83 5.65
C ILE A 213 5.19 -19.65 4.86
N GLU A 214 6.45 -19.65 5.30
CA GLU A 214 7.54 -20.40 4.70
C GLU A 214 7.31 -21.91 4.75
N TYR A 215 6.73 -22.39 5.86
CA TYR A 215 6.35 -23.78 5.97
C TYR A 215 5.25 -24.14 4.96
N VAL A 216 4.16 -23.37 4.88
CA VAL A 216 3.09 -23.58 3.92
C VAL A 216 3.63 -23.55 2.49
N TYR A 217 4.55 -22.62 2.19
CA TYR A 217 5.21 -22.55 0.89
C TYR A 217 6.03 -23.82 0.56
N SER A 218 6.66 -24.43 1.55
CA SER A 218 7.39 -25.70 1.34
C SER A 218 6.49 -26.85 0.85
N LEU A 219 5.18 -26.75 1.09
CA LEU A 219 4.17 -27.73 0.68
C LEU A 219 3.48 -27.38 -0.64
N LYS A 220 3.86 -26.29 -1.32
CA LYS A 220 3.16 -25.73 -2.48
C LYS A 220 2.88 -26.74 -3.60
N ASP A 221 3.80 -27.66 -3.84
CA ASP A 221 3.67 -28.67 -4.90
C ASP A 221 2.57 -29.70 -4.61
N SER A 222 2.05 -29.76 -3.37
CA SER A 222 0.90 -30.57 -2.99
C SER A 222 -0.43 -29.86 -3.18
N PHE A 223 -0.42 -28.56 -3.43
CA PHE A 223 -1.63 -27.74 -3.58
C PHE A 223 -2.04 -27.62 -5.05
N ARG A 224 -3.34 -27.47 -5.27
CA ARG A 224 -3.90 -27.21 -6.60
C ARG A 224 -3.53 -25.80 -7.05
N LYS A 225 -2.84 -25.69 -8.20
CA LYS A 225 -2.51 -24.39 -8.79
C LYS A 225 -3.78 -23.73 -9.34
N LEU A 226 -3.98 -22.45 -9.02
CA LEU A 226 -5.11 -21.65 -9.44
C LEU A 226 -4.78 -20.78 -10.65
N TYR A 227 -3.61 -20.14 -10.62
CA TYR A 227 -3.11 -19.27 -11.69
C TYR A 227 -1.59 -19.29 -11.73
N ASP A 228 -1.05 -18.96 -12.91
CA ASP A 228 0.39 -18.90 -13.20
C ASP A 228 0.55 -17.96 -14.40
N THR A 229 0.89 -16.70 -14.18
CA THR A 229 0.87 -15.67 -15.23
C THR A 229 1.89 -14.57 -14.98
N ASP A 230 2.31 -13.94 -16.06
CA ASP A 230 3.01 -12.66 -15.98
C ASP A 230 2.02 -11.53 -15.62
N LEU A 231 2.52 -10.47 -15.04
CA LEU A 231 1.76 -9.26 -14.71
C LEU A 231 2.16 -8.14 -15.65
N MET A 232 1.17 -7.39 -16.14
CA MET A 232 1.38 -6.30 -17.07
C MET A 232 2.34 -5.23 -16.52
N GLN A 233 2.89 -4.42 -17.41
CA GLN A 233 3.69 -3.23 -17.11
C GLN A 233 4.88 -3.50 -16.16
N GLY A 234 5.57 -4.62 -16.37
CA GLY A 234 6.74 -4.97 -15.55
C GLY A 234 6.42 -5.41 -14.13
N GLY A 235 5.16 -5.78 -13.87
CA GLY A 235 4.72 -6.27 -12.56
C GLY A 235 5.36 -7.58 -12.11
N GLY A 236 6.19 -8.24 -12.96
CA GLY A 236 6.81 -9.52 -12.66
C GLY A 236 5.86 -10.70 -12.90
N HIS A 237 6.02 -11.76 -12.14
CA HIS A 237 5.28 -13.01 -12.32
C HIS A 237 4.57 -13.43 -11.04
N ILE A 238 3.35 -14.00 -11.15
CA ILE A 238 2.56 -14.42 -10.00
C ILE A 238 1.99 -15.84 -10.18
N ARG A 239 2.01 -16.62 -9.09
CA ARG A 239 1.36 -17.92 -8.98
C ARG A 239 0.49 -17.98 -7.74
N GLY A 240 -0.66 -18.62 -7.86
CA GLY A 240 -1.56 -18.89 -6.75
C GLY A 240 -1.87 -20.37 -6.61
N TYR A 241 -1.95 -20.83 -5.36
CA TYR A 241 -2.23 -22.23 -5.03
C TYR A 241 -3.33 -22.30 -3.97
N ALA A 242 -4.32 -23.18 -4.17
CA ALA A 242 -5.43 -23.38 -3.23
C ALA A 242 -4.98 -24.18 -2.01
N ILE A 243 -5.18 -23.62 -0.83
CA ILE A 243 -5.00 -24.30 0.46
C ILE A 243 -6.40 -24.64 0.98
N GLU A 244 -6.78 -25.90 0.90
CA GLU A 244 -8.14 -26.37 1.22
C GLU A 244 -8.11 -27.56 2.19
N GLY A 245 -9.26 -27.90 2.76
CA GLY A 245 -9.44 -29.09 3.60
C GLY A 245 -8.58 -29.08 4.87
N GLU A 246 -7.81 -30.15 5.09
CA GLU A 246 -6.99 -30.29 6.29
C GLU A 246 -5.85 -29.27 6.36
N ALA A 247 -5.25 -28.91 5.21
CA ALA A 247 -4.20 -27.89 5.17
C ALA A 247 -4.74 -26.51 5.58
N ALA A 248 -5.95 -26.15 5.15
CA ALA A 248 -6.60 -24.89 5.59
C ALA A 248 -6.84 -24.87 7.09
N LYS A 249 -7.30 -25.98 7.68
CA LYS A 249 -7.48 -26.07 9.15
C LYS A 249 -6.16 -25.90 9.90
N GLN A 250 -5.07 -26.46 9.35
CA GLN A 250 -3.75 -26.33 9.95
C GLN A 250 -3.25 -24.90 9.90
N VAL A 251 -3.43 -24.18 8.77
CA VAL A 251 -3.13 -22.75 8.66
C VAL A 251 -3.93 -21.95 9.66
N THR A 252 -5.24 -22.18 9.75
CA THR A 252 -6.11 -21.51 10.74
C THR A 252 -5.61 -21.72 12.18
N ALA A 253 -5.28 -22.99 12.53
CA ALA A 253 -4.78 -23.32 13.86
C ALA A 253 -3.42 -22.69 14.17
N ALA A 254 -2.52 -22.59 13.18
CA ALA A 254 -1.21 -21.97 13.33
C ALA A 254 -1.33 -20.46 13.60
N PHE A 255 -2.17 -19.75 12.83
CA PHE A 255 -2.43 -18.33 13.09
C PHE A 255 -3.20 -18.07 14.39
N ALA A 256 -4.14 -18.95 14.78
CA ALA A 256 -4.79 -18.86 16.08
C ALA A 256 -3.79 -18.96 17.23
N LYS A 257 -2.83 -19.90 17.15
CA LYS A 257 -1.74 -20.02 18.14
C LYS A 257 -0.85 -18.78 18.15
N LYS A 258 -0.49 -18.26 16.95
CA LYS A 258 0.29 -17.03 16.83
C LYS A 258 -0.45 -15.84 17.44
N GLN A 259 -1.76 -15.75 17.24
CA GLN A 259 -2.63 -14.74 17.88
C GLN A 259 -2.54 -14.79 19.40
N GLU A 260 -2.60 -15.98 20.01
CA GLU A 260 -2.48 -16.13 21.47
C GLU A 260 -1.11 -15.65 22.00
N GLN A 261 -0.06 -15.80 21.19
CA GLN A 261 1.31 -15.41 21.53
C GLN A 261 1.61 -13.94 21.25
N SER A 262 0.80 -13.25 20.43
CA SER A 262 1.06 -11.91 19.90
C SER A 262 1.01 -10.78 20.94
N GLY A 263 0.56 -11.05 22.17
CA GLY A 263 0.38 -9.99 23.18
C GLY A 263 -0.64 -8.93 22.80
N GLY A 264 -1.55 -9.24 21.85
CA GLY A 264 -2.60 -8.32 21.38
C GLY A 264 -2.21 -7.48 20.16
N PHE A 265 -1.07 -7.76 19.52
CA PHE A 265 -0.67 -7.16 18.23
C PHE A 265 -0.15 -8.26 17.29
N LEU A 266 -1.02 -8.71 16.40
CA LEU A 266 -0.74 -9.82 15.51
C LEU A 266 -0.25 -9.37 14.13
N PHE A 267 -0.92 -8.36 13.54
CA PHE A 267 -0.63 -7.90 12.19
C PHE A 267 -0.43 -6.38 12.13
N ALA A 268 0.58 -5.95 11.40
CA ALA A 268 0.78 -4.56 10.98
C ALA A 268 0.32 -4.38 9.53
N VAL A 269 -0.37 -3.28 9.22
CA VAL A 269 -0.76 -2.99 7.83
C VAL A 269 0.48 -2.55 7.05
N GLY A 270 1.01 -3.41 6.21
CA GLY A 270 2.19 -3.13 5.39
C GLY A 270 1.87 -2.21 4.20
N ASP A 271 0.71 -2.45 3.55
CA ASP A 271 0.21 -1.62 2.45
C ASP A 271 -1.33 -1.64 2.45
N GLY A 272 -1.97 -0.60 1.89
CA GLY A 272 -3.42 -0.50 1.81
C GLY A 272 -4.09 0.02 3.09
N ASN A 273 -3.42 0.84 3.93
CA ASN A 273 -4.00 1.43 5.15
C ASN A 273 -5.36 2.10 4.91
N HIS A 274 -5.51 2.90 3.84
CA HIS A 274 -6.78 3.57 3.54
C HIS A 274 -7.86 2.59 3.05
N SER A 275 -7.49 1.53 2.36
CA SER A 275 -8.43 0.49 1.89
C SER A 275 -9.01 -0.30 3.05
N LEU A 276 -8.17 -0.72 4.00
CA LEU A 276 -8.64 -1.43 5.18
C LEU A 276 -9.50 -0.52 6.09
N ALA A 277 -9.10 0.76 6.25
CA ALA A 277 -9.90 1.75 6.99
C ALA A 277 -11.26 2.02 6.32
N THR A 278 -11.31 2.00 4.98
CA THR A 278 -12.56 2.10 4.21
C THR A 278 -13.45 0.88 4.45
N ALA A 279 -12.89 -0.33 4.39
CA ALA A 279 -13.63 -1.56 4.68
C ALA A 279 -14.21 -1.54 6.10
N LYS A 280 -13.42 -1.14 7.10
CA LYS A 280 -13.88 -0.94 8.48
C LYS A 280 -15.02 0.07 8.57
N THR A 281 -14.89 1.21 7.90
CA THR A 281 -15.92 2.25 7.91
C THR A 281 -17.23 1.76 7.28
N CYS A 282 -17.16 1.03 6.16
CA CYS A 282 -18.35 0.43 5.53
C CYS A 282 -19.00 -0.59 6.46
N TRP A 283 -18.21 -1.45 7.10
CA TRP A 283 -18.71 -2.41 8.10
C TRP A 283 -19.40 -1.71 9.26
N GLU A 284 -18.80 -0.67 9.84
CA GLU A 284 -19.40 0.14 10.91
C GLU A 284 -20.73 0.79 10.48
N ASN A 285 -20.83 1.27 9.24
CA ASN A 285 -22.05 1.83 8.69
C ASN A 285 -23.15 0.76 8.57
N ILE A 286 -22.81 -0.45 8.11
CA ILE A 286 -23.75 -1.59 8.05
C ILE A 286 -24.23 -1.92 9.45
N ARG A 287 -23.34 -2.06 10.41
CA ARG A 287 -23.65 -2.37 11.81
C ARG A 287 -24.58 -1.32 12.45
N LYS A 288 -24.31 -0.04 12.19
CA LYS A 288 -25.12 1.08 12.69
C LYS A 288 -26.48 1.25 11.99
N SER A 289 -26.65 0.68 10.79
CA SER A 289 -27.89 0.82 10.01
C SER A 289 -29.11 0.15 10.64
N GLN A 290 -28.92 -0.76 11.58
CA GLN A 290 -29.96 -1.57 12.22
C GLN A 290 -30.81 -2.40 11.25
N LYS A 291 -30.30 -2.66 10.05
CA LYS A 291 -31.00 -3.47 9.02
C LYS A 291 -30.87 -4.97 9.26
N PHE A 292 -29.90 -5.39 10.08
CA PHE A 292 -29.55 -6.78 10.31
C PHE A 292 -29.64 -7.13 11.79
N THR A 293 -29.99 -8.37 12.10
CA THR A 293 -29.94 -8.91 13.47
C THR A 293 -28.50 -9.18 13.90
N ASP A 294 -28.27 -9.30 15.22
CA ASP A 294 -26.96 -9.63 15.76
C ASP A 294 -26.40 -10.95 15.18
N GLU A 295 -27.27 -11.94 14.92
CA GLU A 295 -26.85 -13.20 14.29
C GLU A 295 -26.41 -13.01 12.83
N GLN A 296 -27.16 -12.20 12.06
CA GLN A 296 -26.77 -11.88 10.70
C GLN A 296 -25.49 -11.07 10.64
N LEU A 297 -25.27 -10.16 11.59
CA LEU A 297 -24.03 -9.38 11.68
C LEU A 297 -22.80 -10.24 11.97
N LYS A 298 -22.94 -11.35 12.72
CA LYS A 298 -21.81 -12.26 13.01
C LYS A 298 -21.24 -12.93 11.76
N THR A 299 -22.08 -13.21 10.78
CA THR A 299 -21.72 -13.91 9.53
C THR A 299 -21.79 -13.03 8.31
N HIS A 300 -22.02 -11.72 8.48
CA HIS A 300 -22.11 -10.79 7.36
C HIS A 300 -20.78 -10.72 6.58
N PRO A 301 -20.77 -10.94 5.26
CA PRO A 301 -19.53 -10.98 4.49
C PRO A 301 -18.70 -9.70 4.62
N ALA A 302 -19.33 -8.52 4.63
CA ALA A 302 -18.64 -7.23 4.78
C ALA A 302 -17.99 -7.01 6.17
N ARG A 303 -18.22 -7.89 7.16
CA ARG A 303 -17.47 -7.92 8.42
C ARG A 303 -16.01 -8.30 8.20
N TYR A 304 -15.75 -9.03 7.14
CA TYR A 304 -14.44 -9.56 6.84
C TYR A 304 -13.83 -8.83 5.64
N ALA A 305 -12.53 -8.67 5.66
CA ALA A 305 -11.77 -8.12 4.54
C ALA A 305 -10.78 -9.17 4.02
N LEU A 306 -10.74 -9.35 2.71
CA LEU A 306 -9.75 -10.21 2.07
C LEU A 306 -8.40 -9.48 2.04
N VAL A 307 -7.33 -10.13 2.49
CA VAL A 307 -5.99 -9.55 2.61
C VAL A 307 -4.93 -10.59 2.26
N GLU A 308 -3.73 -10.14 1.90
CA GLU A 308 -2.53 -10.97 1.81
C GLU A 308 -1.70 -10.80 3.08
N ILE A 309 -1.39 -11.89 3.78
CA ILE A 309 -0.47 -11.89 4.92
C ILE A 309 0.92 -12.27 4.42
N CYS A 310 1.92 -11.42 4.69
CA CYS A 310 3.32 -11.68 4.38
C CYS A 310 4.16 -11.70 5.66
N ASN A 311 5.24 -12.49 5.67
CA ASN A 311 6.19 -12.46 6.77
C ASN A 311 7.05 -11.20 6.68
N LEU A 312 7.09 -10.41 7.75
CA LEU A 312 7.94 -9.21 7.87
C LEU A 312 9.41 -9.50 7.52
N HIS A 313 9.89 -10.69 7.88
CA HIS A 313 11.29 -11.10 7.70
C HIS A 313 11.60 -11.64 6.30
N SER A 314 10.62 -11.69 5.37
CA SER A 314 10.88 -12.08 3.98
C SER A 314 11.95 -11.18 3.35
N GLU A 315 12.95 -11.78 2.70
CA GLU A 315 14.03 -11.05 2.03
C GLU A 315 13.52 -10.21 0.85
N ALA A 316 12.43 -10.65 0.20
CA ALA A 316 11.80 -9.94 -0.91
C ALA A 316 10.94 -8.73 -0.47
N LEU A 317 10.74 -8.51 0.82
CA LEU A 317 10.09 -7.30 1.34
C LEU A 317 11.16 -6.27 1.69
N GLU A 318 11.53 -5.44 0.75
CA GLU A 318 12.45 -4.34 1.00
C GLU A 318 11.68 -3.12 1.54
N PHE A 319 12.13 -2.59 2.68
CA PHE A 319 11.63 -1.34 3.21
C PHE A 319 12.45 -0.19 2.63
N LYS A 320 11.91 0.46 1.62
CA LYS A 320 12.58 1.59 0.97
C LYS A 320 12.24 2.88 1.70
N PRO A 321 13.23 3.72 2.04
CA PRO A 321 12.97 5.00 2.66
C PRO A 321 12.21 5.90 1.68
N ILE A 322 11.33 6.71 2.22
CA ILE A 322 10.71 7.81 1.47
C ILE A 322 11.39 9.07 1.94
N HIS A 323 12.08 9.74 1.03
CA HIS A 323 12.82 10.97 1.30
C HIS A 323 11.91 12.19 1.33
N ARG A 324 12.44 13.36 1.70
CA ARG A 324 11.71 14.62 1.70
C ARG A 324 12.44 15.63 0.82
N LEU A 325 11.67 16.40 0.09
CA LEU A 325 12.14 17.58 -0.61
C LEU A 325 11.43 18.81 -0.03
N LEU A 326 12.19 19.73 0.54
CA LEU A 326 11.67 21.04 0.93
C LEU A 326 11.96 22.04 -0.17
N THR A 327 10.94 22.76 -0.62
CA THR A 327 11.07 23.85 -1.60
C THR A 327 10.67 25.18 -1.00
N ASN A 328 11.18 26.28 -1.54
CA ASN A 328 11.00 27.63 -1.00
C ASN A 328 11.49 27.79 0.46
N VAL A 329 12.51 27.04 0.86
CA VAL A 329 13.02 26.97 2.22
C VAL A 329 14.33 27.77 2.36
N ASP A 330 14.45 28.54 3.46
CA ASP A 330 15.77 28.99 3.93
C ASP A 330 16.42 27.84 4.70
N VAL A 331 17.38 27.19 4.04
CA VAL A 331 18.01 25.98 4.58
C VAL A 331 18.77 26.25 5.88
N LYS A 332 19.39 27.42 6.03
CA LYS A 332 20.13 27.77 7.26
C LYS A 332 19.17 27.95 8.43
N ASP A 333 18.05 28.62 8.20
CA ASP A 333 17.00 28.79 9.20
C ASP A 333 16.40 27.45 9.58
N MET A 334 16.06 26.61 8.61
CA MET A 334 15.51 25.27 8.83
C MET A 334 16.46 24.39 9.64
N LEU A 335 17.74 24.33 9.31
CA LEU A 335 18.74 23.54 10.06
C LEU A 335 18.90 24.07 11.49
N SER A 336 18.91 25.40 11.70
CA SER A 336 18.99 26.00 13.03
C SER A 336 17.73 25.66 13.85
N PHE A 337 16.56 25.70 13.25
CA PHE A 337 15.31 25.29 13.88
C PHE A 337 15.34 23.81 14.27
N PHE A 338 15.84 22.96 13.37
CA PHE A 338 15.96 21.53 13.61
C PHE A 338 16.86 21.23 14.81
N GLU A 339 18.04 21.82 14.89
CA GLU A 339 18.98 21.67 16.01
C GLU A 339 18.38 22.14 17.35
N ALA A 340 17.65 23.28 17.31
CA ALA A 340 16.96 23.80 18.49
C ALA A 340 15.88 22.84 19.00
N GLU A 341 15.07 22.27 18.11
CA GLU A 341 14.01 21.32 18.49
C GLU A 341 14.59 19.96 18.95
N ILE A 342 15.70 19.48 18.39
CA ILE A 342 16.43 18.31 18.91
C ILE A 342 16.82 18.56 20.37
N THR A 343 17.47 19.69 20.64
CA THR A 343 17.91 20.05 22.01
C THR A 343 16.73 20.18 22.97
N LYS A 344 15.66 20.86 22.54
CA LYS A 344 14.44 21.06 23.35
C LYS A 344 13.74 19.77 23.73
N GLN A 345 13.83 18.73 22.89
CA GLN A 345 13.30 17.40 23.17
C GLN A 345 14.22 16.54 24.04
N GLY A 346 15.37 17.05 24.46
CA GLY A 346 16.38 16.30 25.24
C GLY A 346 17.10 15.24 24.42
N LEU A 347 17.09 15.40 23.10
CA LEU A 347 17.79 14.56 22.15
C LEU A 347 19.21 15.11 21.89
N GLU A 348 20.08 14.27 21.37
CA GLU A 348 21.41 14.67 20.93
C GLU A 348 21.60 14.30 19.46
N SER A 349 22.32 15.12 18.72
CA SER A 349 22.74 14.85 17.34
C SER A 349 24.26 14.68 17.29
N THR A 350 24.71 13.73 16.50
CA THR A 350 26.12 13.49 16.19
C THR A 350 26.27 13.41 14.67
N GLU A 351 27.46 13.63 14.15
CA GLU A 351 27.74 13.40 12.74
C GLU A 351 27.44 11.93 12.38
N GLY A 352 26.75 11.71 11.27
CA GLY A 352 26.31 10.39 10.83
C GLY A 352 25.51 10.44 9.54
N ASP A 353 24.77 9.37 9.24
CA ASP A 353 24.10 9.15 7.97
C ASP A 353 22.63 8.70 8.10
N GLU A 354 22.05 8.69 9.32
CA GLU A 354 20.64 8.36 9.50
C GLU A 354 19.70 9.36 8.79
N ILE A 355 20.08 10.65 8.82
CA ILE A 355 19.38 11.74 8.15
C ILE A 355 20.45 12.61 7.46
N VAL A 356 20.38 12.72 6.14
CA VAL A 356 21.32 13.52 5.35
C VAL A 356 20.58 14.65 4.66
N PHE A 357 21.03 15.89 4.92
CA PHE A 357 20.51 17.09 4.26
C PHE A 357 21.42 17.46 3.10
N GLU A 358 20.86 17.56 1.89
CA GLU A 358 21.57 18.01 0.69
C GLU A 358 20.90 19.25 0.09
N TYR A 359 21.68 20.28 -0.18
CA TYR A 359 21.19 21.57 -0.68
C TYR A 359 22.27 22.32 -1.44
N ALA A 360 21.86 23.21 -2.34
CA ALA A 360 22.80 24.09 -3.04
C ALA A 360 23.30 25.17 -2.10
N GLU A 361 24.62 25.44 -2.11
CA GLU A 361 25.19 26.56 -1.37
C GLU A 361 24.75 27.88 -2.02
N SER A 362 23.85 28.63 -1.36
CA SER A 362 23.48 29.98 -1.80
C SER A 362 24.72 30.86 -1.76
N GLY A 363 25.28 31.18 -2.92
CA GLY A 363 26.23 32.27 -3.01
C GLY A 363 25.58 33.55 -2.48
N SER A 364 26.28 34.26 -1.62
CA SER A 364 25.83 35.51 -1.03
C SER A 364 25.75 36.63 -2.09
N ASP A 365 24.75 36.59 -2.97
CA ASP A 365 24.35 37.70 -3.83
C ASP A 365 22.99 37.44 -4.49
N ASN A 366 21.91 37.59 -3.71
CA ASN A 366 20.58 37.76 -4.27
C ASN A 366 20.33 39.26 -4.60
N SER A 367 21.02 39.76 -5.62
CA SER A 367 20.65 41.02 -6.31
C SER A 367 20.22 40.71 -7.76
N ALA A 368 19.28 39.81 -7.96
CA ALA A 368 18.56 39.73 -9.22
C ALA A 368 17.46 40.82 -9.21
N LYS A 369 17.76 41.94 -9.85
CA LYS A 369 16.77 42.94 -10.23
C LYS A 369 15.70 42.32 -11.13
N PRO A 370 14.42 42.69 -11.01
CA PRO A 370 13.40 42.26 -11.93
C PRO A 370 13.75 42.71 -13.36
N ALA A 371 13.93 41.81 -14.26
CA ALA A 371 14.14 42.10 -15.68
C ALA A 371 12.88 42.75 -16.26
N ASN A 372 13.03 43.92 -16.78
CA ASN A 372 12.02 44.65 -17.54
C ASN A 372 11.69 43.91 -18.85
N SER A 373 10.41 43.88 -19.14
CA SER A 373 9.72 43.37 -20.31
C SER A 373 10.42 43.65 -21.66
N ASN A 374 10.29 42.65 -22.53
CA ASN A 374 10.46 42.53 -23.98
C ASN A 374 11.74 41.84 -24.47
N GLU A 375 11.76 40.54 -24.34
CA GLU A 375 12.46 39.65 -25.27
C GLU A 375 11.70 38.33 -25.42
N VAL A 376 11.59 37.87 -26.65
CA VAL A 376 10.89 36.66 -27.11
C VAL A 376 11.56 35.44 -26.47
N VAL A 377 10.86 34.73 -25.62
CA VAL A 377 11.31 33.49 -24.95
C VAL A 377 11.24 32.35 -25.96
N SER A 378 12.40 31.85 -26.39
CA SER A 378 12.50 30.53 -26.99
C SER A 378 12.37 29.47 -25.90
N GLU A 379 11.47 28.52 -26.10
CA GLU A 379 11.26 27.31 -25.26
C GLU A 379 12.58 26.51 -25.18
N ASN A 380 13.02 26.21 -23.98
CA ASN A 380 14.07 25.32 -23.48
C ASN A 380 15.21 26.03 -22.74
N ASN A 381 14.93 26.49 -21.52
CA ASN A 381 15.97 26.72 -20.52
C ASN A 381 15.50 26.15 -19.16
N ALA A 382 15.78 24.86 -18.93
CA ALA A 382 15.89 24.35 -17.59
C ALA A 382 17.05 25.08 -16.90
N VAL A 383 16.77 25.86 -15.86
CA VAL A 383 17.79 26.52 -15.02
C VAL A 383 18.48 25.41 -14.22
N THR A 384 19.53 24.83 -14.76
CA THR A 384 20.39 23.92 -14.00
C THR A 384 21.16 24.72 -12.96
N CYS A 385 20.96 24.45 -11.70
CA CYS A 385 21.71 25.02 -10.59
C CYS A 385 23.19 24.62 -10.74
N THR A 386 24.06 25.61 -10.91
CA THR A 386 25.52 25.43 -11.02
C THR A 386 26.23 25.51 -9.65
N ALA A 387 25.52 25.78 -8.57
CA ALA A 387 26.08 25.84 -7.22
C ALA A 387 26.50 24.46 -6.73
N PRO A 388 27.60 24.36 -5.97
CA PRO A 388 27.99 23.07 -5.37
C PRO A 388 26.94 22.62 -4.34
N ILE A 389 26.61 21.34 -4.38
CA ILE A 389 25.73 20.71 -3.38
C ILE A 389 26.53 20.49 -2.10
N LYS A 390 26.01 20.99 -0.98
CA LYS A 390 26.48 20.66 0.37
C LYS A 390 25.69 19.47 0.90
N SER A 391 26.39 18.61 1.61
CA SER A 391 25.82 17.49 2.34
C SER A 391 26.17 17.60 3.82
N SER A 392 25.18 17.40 4.70
CA SER A 392 25.35 17.37 6.14
C SER A 392 24.52 16.23 6.70
N GLY A 393 25.15 15.24 7.31
CA GLY A 393 24.49 14.07 7.84
C GLY A 393 24.56 13.98 9.35
N ILE A 394 23.49 13.49 9.97
CA ILE A 394 23.38 13.34 11.42
C ILE A 394 22.77 12.01 11.82
N ASN A 395 23.17 11.54 13.01
CA ASN A 395 22.51 10.48 13.78
C ASN A 395 21.83 11.11 15.00
N ILE A 396 20.62 10.65 15.34
CA ILE A 396 19.89 11.11 16.51
C ILE A 396 20.01 10.08 17.65
N THR A 397 20.54 10.49 18.78
CA THR A 397 20.70 9.65 19.98
C THR A 397 19.74 10.06 21.11
N ASN A 398 19.67 9.27 22.17
CA ASN A 398 18.73 9.45 23.31
C ASN A 398 17.25 9.41 22.92
N ARG A 399 16.90 8.77 21.79
CA ARG A 399 15.55 8.75 21.20
C ARG A 399 14.63 7.63 21.71
N GLY A 400 15.15 6.68 22.51
CA GLY A 400 14.43 5.47 22.90
C GLY A 400 14.05 4.64 21.65
N ASP A 401 12.84 4.13 21.60
CA ASP A 401 12.32 3.32 20.49
C ASP A 401 11.77 4.16 19.31
N ARG A 402 11.86 5.51 19.38
CA ARG A 402 11.41 6.37 18.30
C ARG A 402 12.33 6.26 17.08
N LEU A 403 11.74 6.24 15.88
CA LEU A 403 12.50 6.22 14.64
C LEU A 403 13.06 7.62 14.29
N PRO A 404 14.24 7.72 13.63
CA PRO A 404 14.77 9.01 13.16
C PRO A 404 13.77 9.80 12.31
N VAL A 405 13.06 9.11 11.42
CA VAL A 405 12.03 9.71 10.56
C VAL A 405 10.84 10.27 11.34
N GLU A 406 10.49 9.67 12.48
CA GLU A 406 9.41 10.14 13.35
C GLU A 406 9.79 11.49 14.00
N ILE A 407 11.02 11.59 14.48
CA ILE A 407 11.55 12.81 15.06
C ILE A 407 11.67 13.89 14.00
N LEU A 408 12.26 13.56 12.85
CA LEU A 408 12.39 14.47 11.71
C LEU A 408 11.03 15.03 11.31
N GLN A 409 10.05 14.16 11.03
CA GLN A 409 8.72 14.61 10.56
C GLN A 409 8.03 15.50 11.59
N GLY A 410 8.11 15.15 12.89
CA GLY A 410 7.53 15.97 13.94
C GLY A 410 8.19 17.36 14.09
N ILE A 411 9.46 17.51 13.72
CA ILE A 411 10.15 18.80 13.67
C ILE A 411 9.76 19.56 12.40
N LEU A 412 9.72 18.88 11.24
CA LEU A 412 9.31 19.50 9.97
C LEU A 412 7.87 19.99 10.01
N ASP A 413 6.95 19.23 10.61
CA ASP A 413 5.56 19.64 10.74
C ASP A 413 5.44 20.96 11.53
N LYS A 414 6.18 21.11 12.64
CA LYS A 414 6.24 22.36 13.40
C LYS A 414 6.88 23.51 12.62
N TYR A 415 7.90 23.22 11.81
CA TYR A 415 8.53 24.23 10.97
C TYR A 415 7.55 24.76 9.93
N LEU A 416 6.81 23.87 9.28
CA LEU A 416 5.79 24.21 8.29
C LEU A 416 4.61 25.00 8.88
N GLU A 417 4.24 24.80 10.16
CA GLU A 417 3.20 25.59 10.84
C GLU A 417 3.54 27.08 10.92
N THR A 418 4.82 27.45 10.87
CA THR A 418 5.31 28.83 10.99
C THR A 418 5.89 29.38 9.69
N HIS A 419 5.95 28.57 8.63
CA HIS A 419 6.56 28.93 7.34
C HIS A 419 5.64 28.55 6.18
N ASP A 420 4.53 29.25 6.01
CA ASP A 420 3.45 28.97 5.05
C ASP A 420 3.91 28.90 3.57
N ASN A 421 5.06 29.50 3.25
CA ASN A 421 5.64 29.48 1.90
C ASN A 421 6.48 28.24 1.60
N VAL A 422 6.85 27.46 2.61
CA VAL A 422 7.64 26.24 2.46
C VAL A 422 6.72 25.07 2.09
N SER A 423 7.12 24.29 1.09
CA SER A 423 6.41 23.07 0.70
C SER A 423 7.28 21.85 0.96
N ILE A 424 6.64 20.75 1.29
CA ILE A 424 7.27 19.45 1.46
C ILE A 424 6.69 18.45 0.49
N ASP A 425 7.57 17.76 -0.27
CA ASP A 425 7.25 16.63 -1.13
C ASP A 425 7.93 15.37 -0.64
N TYR A 426 7.35 14.21 -0.98
CA TYR A 426 7.80 12.88 -0.56
C TYR A 426 8.29 12.11 -1.78
N ILE A 427 9.58 11.84 -1.80
CA ILE A 427 10.28 11.34 -2.99
C ILE A 427 10.79 9.92 -2.77
N HIS A 428 10.57 9.05 -3.75
CA HIS A 428 11.10 7.70 -3.80
C HIS A 428 12.40 7.68 -4.61
N GLY A 429 13.45 7.09 -4.03
CA GLY A 429 14.76 6.89 -4.66
C GLY A 429 15.70 8.08 -4.55
N ASP A 430 16.97 7.76 -4.26
CA ASP A 430 18.04 8.73 -4.02
C ASP A 430 18.33 9.57 -5.25
N GLU A 431 18.42 8.94 -6.44
CA GLU A 431 18.72 9.63 -7.68
C GLU A 431 17.65 10.64 -8.07
N ALA A 432 16.37 10.29 -7.84
CA ALA A 432 15.24 11.17 -8.10
C ALA A 432 15.30 12.40 -7.19
N LEU A 433 15.52 12.21 -5.88
CA LEU A 433 15.65 13.33 -4.95
C LEU A 433 16.85 14.20 -5.30
N TYR A 434 18.01 13.60 -5.61
CA TYR A 434 19.21 14.35 -5.99
C TYR A 434 19.02 15.20 -7.25
N GLY A 435 18.29 14.68 -8.24
CA GLY A 435 17.88 15.43 -9.43
C GLY A 435 17.02 16.64 -9.06
N LEU A 436 15.99 16.43 -8.26
CA LEU A 436 15.05 17.47 -7.84
C LEU A 436 15.71 18.56 -6.98
N VAL A 437 16.67 18.24 -6.11
CA VAL A 437 17.44 19.23 -5.34
C VAL A 437 18.16 20.20 -6.28
N LYS A 438 18.74 19.68 -7.37
CA LYS A 438 19.44 20.50 -8.38
C LYS A 438 18.48 21.38 -9.20
N GLU A 439 17.30 20.85 -9.52
CA GLU A 439 16.30 21.55 -10.34
C GLU A 439 15.58 22.64 -9.55
N THR A 440 15.21 22.35 -8.29
CA THR A 440 14.37 23.25 -7.48
C THR A 440 15.17 24.20 -6.59
N ASN A 441 16.48 23.99 -6.44
CA ASN A 441 17.31 24.68 -5.45
C ASN A 441 16.75 24.51 -4.02
N GLY A 442 16.07 23.37 -3.76
CA GLY A 442 15.48 23.02 -2.48
C GLY A 442 16.47 22.31 -1.55
N CYS A 443 15.93 21.81 -0.43
CA CYS A 443 16.66 20.95 0.50
C CYS A 443 16.14 19.52 0.39
N GLY A 444 16.97 18.61 -0.09
CA GLY A 444 16.72 17.17 -0.05
C GLY A 444 17.09 16.62 1.33
N ILE A 445 16.22 15.79 1.88
CA ILE A 445 16.46 15.10 3.15
C ILE A 445 16.39 13.60 2.88
N PHE A 446 17.56 12.98 2.83
CA PHE A 446 17.73 11.56 2.61
C PHE A 446 17.62 10.82 3.93
N LEU A 447 16.91 9.73 3.91
CA LEU A 447 16.68 8.86 5.07
C LEU A 447 17.20 7.46 4.77
N GLN A 448 17.67 6.78 5.81
CA GLN A 448 18.00 5.36 5.71
C GLN A 448 16.75 4.48 5.83
N SER A 449 16.85 3.26 5.28
CA SER A 449 15.83 2.23 5.47
C SER A 449 15.72 1.89 6.94
N ILE A 450 14.48 1.70 7.40
CA ILE A 450 14.24 1.22 8.76
C ILE A 450 14.54 -0.27 8.86
N ASP A 451 15.11 -0.70 9.97
CA ASP A 451 15.25 -2.12 10.27
C ASP A 451 13.85 -2.72 10.50
N LYS A 452 13.53 -3.80 9.79
CA LYS A 452 12.25 -4.51 9.89
C LYS A 452 11.91 -4.90 11.32
N SER A 453 12.90 -5.32 12.11
CA SER A 453 12.74 -5.72 13.51
C SER A 453 12.24 -4.58 14.41
N THR A 454 12.40 -3.32 13.99
CA THR A 454 11.94 -2.15 14.76
C THR A 454 10.49 -1.78 14.52
N LEU A 455 9.83 -2.32 13.47
CA LEU A 455 8.48 -1.92 13.08
C LEU A 455 7.45 -2.19 14.17
N PHE A 456 7.34 -3.44 14.64
CA PHE A 456 6.37 -3.82 15.67
C PHE A 456 6.64 -3.14 17.02
N PRO A 457 7.89 -3.06 17.52
CA PRO A 457 8.22 -2.28 18.70
C PRO A 457 7.84 -0.80 18.59
N ALA A 458 8.15 -0.15 17.46
CA ALA A 458 7.82 1.27 17.25
C ALA A 458 6.31 1.53 17.25
N ILE A 459 5.51 0.69 16.58
CA ILE A 459 4.05 0.80 16.59
C ILE A 459 3.49 0.55 17.99
N ASN A 460 4.04 -0.39 18.75
CA ASN A 460 3.63 -0.65 20.14
C ASN A 460 3.90 0.55 21.05
N ALA A 461 5.02 1.23 20.87
CA ALA A 461 5.43 2.37 21.69
C ALA A 461 4.71 3.67 21.31
N GLY A 462 4.57 3.95 20.00
CA GLY A 462 4.10 5.25 19.49
C GLY A 462 2.70 5.22 18.86
N GLY A 463 2.11 4.05 18.64
CA GLY A 463 0.81 3.87 17.98
C GLY A 463 0.94 3.76 16.47
N VAL A 464 1.23 4.84 15.76
CA VAL A 464 1.42 4.84 14.30
C VAL A 464 2.69 5.62 13.94
N LEU A 465 3.32 5.22 12.86
CA LEU A 465 4.45 5.96 12.30
C LEU A 465 3.96 7.18 11.53
N PRO A 466 4.80 8.19 11.33
CA PRO A 466 4.52 9.29 10.41
C PRO A 466 4.16 8.76 9.02
N ARG A 467 3.31 9.48 8.32
CA ARG A 467 3.00 9.14 6.93
C ARG A 467 4.26 9.16 6.08
N LYS A 468 4.30 8.25 5.11
CA LYS A 468 5.43 8.17 4.19
C LYS A 468 6.77 7.91 4.90
N THR A 469 6.76 7.06 5.92
CA THR A 469 7.98 6.59 6.60
C THR A 469 8.77 5.65 5.70
N PHE A 470 8.10 4.69 5.08
CA PHE A 470 8.70 3.75 4.14
C PHE A 470 7.71 3.33 3.06
N SER A 471 8.22 2.72 2.01
CA SER A 471 7.45 1.95 1.03
C SER A 471 7.95 0.52 1.02
N ILE A 472 7.04 -0.43 0.86
CA ILE A 472 7.42 -1.82 0.62
C ILE A 472 7.57 -2.02 -0.88
N GLY A 473 8.81 -2.18 -1.35
CA GLY A 473 9.14 -2.33 -2.78
C GLY A 473 8.85 -1.08 -3.61
N GLU A 474 9.07 -1.19 -4.90
CA GLU A 474 8.78 -0.16 -5.90
C GLU A 474 7.29 -0.12 -6.26
N ALA A 475 6.88 0.91 -7.04
CA ALA A 475 5.48 1.07 -7.44
C ALA A 475 4.95 -0.12 -8.23
N ASN A 476 5.73 -0.67 -9.17
CA ASN A 476 5.38 -1.86 -9.97
C ASN A 476 5.37 -3.18 -9.17
N GLU A 477 5.95 -3.19 -7.97
CA GLU A 477 5.94 -4.34 -7.07
C GLU A 477 4.72 -4.37 -6.13
N LYS A 478 3.89 -3.33 -6.14
CA LYS A 478 2.66 -3.28 -5.35
C LYS A 478 1.70 -4.39 -5.76
N ARG A 479 0.75 -4.71 -4.89
CA ARG A 479 -0.18 -5.80 -5.16
C ARG A 479 -1.04 -5.52 -6.40
N TYR A 480 -1.19 -6.55 -7.24
CA TYR A 480 -2.14 -6.59 -8.34
C TYR A 480 -3.43 -7.27 -7.88
N TYR A 481 -4.54 -6.85 -8.43
CA TYR A 481 -5.84 -7.47 -8.11
C TYR A 481 -5.98 -8.82 -8.80
N MET A 482 -6.06 -9.87 -8.03
CA MET A 482 -6.24 -11.25 -8.51
C MET A 482 -7.53 -11.85 -7.98
N GLU A 483 -7.59 -12.06 -6.67
CA GLU A 483 -8.68 -12.69 -5.97
C GLU A 483 -9.79 -11.69 -5.67
N CYS A 484 -11.03 -12.23 -5.61
CA CYS A 484 -12.20 -11.48 -5.20
C CYS A 484 -12.89 -12.17 -4.02
N HIS A 485 -13.64 -11.40 -3.26
CA HIS A 485 -14.48 -11.88 -2.17
C HIS A 485 -15.85 -11.19 -2.25
N ASN A 486 -16.92 -11.98 -2.08
CA ASN A 486 -18.28 -11.44 -2.01
C ASN A 486 -18.48 -10.70 -0.68
N ILE A 487 -18.99 -9.47 -0.73
CA ILE A 487 -19.22 -8.63 0.46
C ILE A 487 -20.70 -8.31 0.72
N GLN A 488 -21.59 -8.85 -0.10
CA GLN A 488 -23.03 -8.72 0.10
C GLN A 488 -23.64 -10.03 0.60
N ILE A 489 -24.74 -9.94 1.33
CA ILE A 489 -25.57 -11.09 1.70
C ILE A 489 -26.42 -11.44 0.45
N GLU A 490 -26.39 -12.70 0.04
CA GLU A 490 -27.26 -13.26 -1.01
C GLU A 490 -28.74 -13.22 -0.62
#